data_ec6961690b777c9e2b0b59433ba543c3
#
_entry.id   ec6961690b777c9e2b0b59433ba543c3
#
_cell.length_a   1.000
_cell.length_b   1.000
_cell.length_c   1.000
_cell.angle_alpha   90.00
_cell.angle_beta   90.00
_cell.angle_gamma   90.00
#
_symmetry.space_group_name_H-M   'P 1'
#
loop_
_entity.id
_entity.type
_entity.pdbx_description
1 polymer ?
#
loop_
_entity_poly.entity_id
_entity_poly.type
_entity_poly.pdbx_seq_one_letter_code
_entity_poly.pdbx_strand_id
1 'polypeptide(L)'
;MDKQTATQLIGDTFNYPFDEGRFRNFAINLLNNVDESKGFDYLSGTYIRHSFKNHITKYRRLGSYTDPNGEKIDVLVVQLKNERALERSRTMLRNFTSDYLKNRDEKDAALVAYYTTNPDDWRFSYIRMEYKREKTESGKFKITQDITPAKRYSFLVGKNEPNHTAQAQLVGILADDQNNPTLTELETAFSVDAVTKQFYKDYRAQFEKLWNELNDIVSKDPKIAKEFETKTIDTANFAKKLMGQIVFLYFLQKKGWLGVGKDSDGNFKDWGTGPKNFMGRLF
;
A
#
# COMPACT_ATOMS: atom_id res chain seq x y z
N MET A 1 5.52 -19.46 12.36
CA MET A 1 4.10 -19.95 12.40
C MET A 1 3.73 -20.57 11.05
N ASP A 2 2.64 -21.35 10.95
CA ASP A 2 2.20 -21.83 9.64
C ASP A 2 1.53 -20.73 8.79
N LYS A 3 1.44 -20.97 7.47
CA LYS A 3 0.87 -19.97 6.54
C LYS A 3 -0.59 -19.64 6.80
N GLN A 4 -1.36 -20.57 7.33
CA GLN A 4 -2.79 -20.34 7.62
C GLN A 4 -2.93 -19.38 8.79
N THR A 5 -2.19 -19.60 9.86
CA THR A 5 -2.13 -18.71 11.03
C THR A 5 -1.61 -17.33 10.64
N ALA A 6 -0.56 -17.26 9.81
CA ALA A 6 -0.04 -15.99 9.27
C ALA A 6 -1.09 -15.24 8.46
N THR A 7 -1.82 -15.94 7.59
CA THR A 7 -2.91 -15.38 6.79
C THR A 7 -4.03 -14.83 7.68
N GLN A 8 -4.38 -15.57 8.73
CA GLN A 8 -5.40 -15.15 9.68
C GLN A 8 -4.96 -13.89 10.46
N LEU A 9 -3.74 -13.85 10.96
CA LEU A 9 -3.20 -12.70 11.69
C LEU A 9 -3.21 -11.41 10.83
N ILE A 10 -2.87 -11.53 9.53
CA ILE A 10 -2.99 -10.42 8.59
C ILE A 10 -4.47 -10.00 8.44
N GLY A 11 -5.37 -10.97 8.27
CA GLY A 11 -6.81 -10.71 8.15
C GLY A 11 -7.38 -10.01 9.37
N ASP A 12 -7.06 -10.50 10.57
CA ASP A 12 -7.51 -9.94 11.85
C ASP A 12 -6.98 -8.52 12.09
N THR A 13 -5.82 -8.19 11.50
CA THR A 13 -5.24 -6.85 11.59
C THR A 13 -5.77 -5.91 10.52
N PHE A 14 -5.90 -6.36 9.26
CA PHE A 14 -6.10 -5.49 8.10
C PHE A 14 -7.53 -5.43 7.57
N ASN A 15 -8.46 -6.32 8.00
CA ASN A 15 -9.87 -6.26 7.61
C ASN A 15 -10.73 -5.41 8.56
N TYR A 16 -10.15 -4.87 9.60
CA TYR A 16 -10.86 -4.16 10.65
C TYR A 16 -10.37 -2.72 10.80
N PRO A 17 -11.15 -1.87 11.48
CA PRO A 17 -10.70 -0.55 11.88
C PRO A 17 -9.35 -0.64 12.61
N PHE A 18 -8.54 0.41 12.49
CA PHE A 18 -7.25 0.46 13.16
C PHE A 18 -7.40 0.20 14.67
N ASP A 19 -6.62 -0.74 15.16
CA ASP A 19 -6.44 -1.03 16.59
C ASP A 19 -4.94 -1.18 16.88
N GLU A 20 -4.45 -0.42 17.85
CA GLU A 20 -3.02 -0.38 18.18
C GLU A 20 -2.52 -1.72 18.71
N GLY A 21 -3.34 -2.43 19.50
CA GLY A 21 -2.97 -3.74 20.06
C GLY A 21 -2.81 -4.79 18.97
N ARG A 22 -3.75 -4.85 18.02
CA ARG A 22 -3.66 -5.75 16.86
C ARG A 22 -2.46 -5.41 15.97
N PHE A 23 -2.25 -4.13 15.70
CA PHE A 23 -1.09 -3.70 14.91
C PHE A 23 0.23 -4.01 15.60
N ARG A 24 0.32 -3.80 16.92
CA ARG A 24 1.51 -4.16 17.73
C ARG A 24 1.80 -5.64 17.65
N ASN A 25 0.77 -6.48 17.88
CA ASN A 25 0.92 -7.93 17.78
C ASN A 25 1.37 -8.37 16.39
N PHE A 26 0.78 -7.79 15.34
CA PHE A 26 1.19 -8.05 13.95
C PHE A 26 2.65 -7.65 13.71
N ALA A 27 3.08 -6.46 14.14
CA ALA A 27 4.45 -5.98 13.93
C ALA A 27 5.50 -6.81 14.66
N ILE A 28 5.19 -7.26 15.89
CA ILE A 28 6.05 -8.17 16.66
C ILE A 28 6.23 -9.50 15.93
N ASN A 29 5.14 -10.09 15.44
CA ASN A 29 5.22 -11.35 14.70
C ASN A 29 5.87 -11.20 13.32
N LEU A 30 5.72 -10.03 12.66
CA LEU A 30 6.36 -9.76 11.36
C LEU A 30 7.90 -9.66 11.49
N LEU A 31 8.37 -9.08 12.59
CA LEU A 31 9.81 -8.79 12.82
C LEU A 31 10.49 -9.81 13.74
N ASN A 32 9.74 -10.68 14.39
CA ASN A 32 10.15 -11.71 15.36
C ASN A 32 10.84 -11.20 16.64
N ASN A 33 11.62 -10.10 16.57
CA ASN A 33 12.44 -9.63 17.71
C ASN A 33 12.36 -8.10 17.86
N VAL A 34 11.20 -7.58 18.27
CA VAL A 34 11.00 -6.15 18.53
C VAL A 34 11.36 -5.84 20.00
N ASP A 35 12.27 -4.90 20.21
CA ASP A 35 12.57 -4.36 21.55
C ASP A 35 11.53 -3.33 21.95
N GLU A 36 10.50 -3.77 22.65
CA GLU A 36 9.41 -2.94 23.15
C GLU A 36 9.84 -1.98 24.28
N SER A 37 10.96 -2.24 24.97
CA SER A 37 11.50 -1.32 25.98
C SER A 37 11.88 0.03 25.40
N LYS A 38 12.05 0.13 24.09
CA LYS A 38 12.27 1.36 23.32
C LYS A 38 10.97 2.11 22.99
N GLY A 39 9.82 1.62 23.44
CA GLY A 39 8.54 2.32 23.25
C GLY A 39 8.57 3.74 23.83
N PHE A 40 7.91 4.70 23.16
CA PHE A 40 7.81 6.09 23.63
C PHE A 40 6.63 6.82 23.03
N ASP A 41 5.92 7.58 23.87
CA ASP A 41 4.78 8.40 23.48
C ASP A 41 5.21 9.82 23.13
N TYR A 42 5.07 10.19 21.86
CA TYR A 42 5.30 11.56 21.38
C TYR A 42 3.95 12.28 21.28
N LEU A 43 3.47 12.75 22.41
CA LEU A 43 2.23 13.52 22.47
C LEU A 43 2.39 14.87 21.76
N SER A 44 1.26 15.50 21.43
CA SER A 44 1.22 16.78 20.72
C SER A 44 2.09 17.86 21.36
N GLY A 45 2.62 18.77 20.56
CA GLY A 45 3.38 19.94 21.03
C GLY A 45 4.86 19.87 20.67
N THR A 46 5.74 19.70 21.66
CA THR A 46 7.19 19.88 21.53
C THR A 46 7.84 18.89 20.54
N TYR A 47 7.31 17.67 20.43
CA TYR A 47 7.90 16.63 19.62
C TYR A 47 7.48 16.64 18.15
N ILE A 48 6.46 17.42 17.77
CA ILE A 48 6.01 17.55 16.39
C ILE A 48 6.51 18.88 15.84
N ARG A 49 7.37 18.83 14.83
CA ARG A 49 7.85 20.05 14.16
C ARG A 49 6.71 20.86 13.59
N HIS A 50 6.87 22.18 13.58
CA HIS A 50 5.85 23.13 13.15
C HIS A 50 5.26 22.80 11.78
N SER A 51 6.09 22.38 10.82
CA SER A 51 5.68 21.98 9.47
C SER A 51 4.68 20.82 9.41
N PHE A 52 4.62 19.98 10.46
CA PHE A 52 3.73 18.81 10.53
C PHE A 52 2.56 19.00 11.49
N LYS A 53 2.55 20.06 12.30
CA LYS A 53 1.50 20.30 13.32
C LYS A 53 0.08 20.39 12.74
N ASN A 54 -0.06 20.84 11.50
CA ASN A 54 -1.37 20.93 10.84
C ASN A 54 -1.89 19.56 10.34
N HIS A 55 -1.04 18.55 10.31
CA HIS A 55 -1.36 17.23 9.74
C HIS A 55 -1.38 16.12 10.78
N ILE A 56 -0.58 16.22 11.83
CA ILE A 56 -0.36 15.17 12.83
C ILE A 56 -0.85 15.62 14.19
N THR A 57 -1.62 14.78 14.87
CA THR A 57 -2.09 15.01 16.23
C THR A 57 -1.09 14.51 17.25
N LYS A 58 -0.68 13.27 17.13
CA LYS A 58 0.28 12.56 17.99
C LYS A 58 0.90 11.40 17.26
N TYR A 59 2.01 10.92 17.77
CA TYR A 59 2.59 9.66 17.31
C TYR A 59 3.24 8.94 18.48
N ARG A 60 3.47 7.64 18.29
CA ARG A 60 4.04 6.74 19.29
C ARG A 60 5.02 5.80 18.60
N ARG A 61 6.14 5.54 19.24
CA ARG A 61 7.02 4.43 18.91
C ARG A 61 6.63 3.23 19.78
N LEU A 62 6.25 2.12 19.16
CA LEU A 62 5.89 0.89 19.84
C LEU A 62 7.13 0.09 20.25
N GLY A 63 8.20 0.20 19.48
CA GLY A 63 9.48 -0.47 19.73
C GLY A 63 10.47 -0.25 18.61
N SER A 64 11.62 -0.85 18.74
CA SER A 64 12.69 -0.82 17.74
C SER A 64 13.14 -2.25 17.40
N TYR A 65 13.59 -2.44 16.18
CA TYR A 65 14.09 -3.70 15.68
C TYR A 65 15.46 -3.48 15.04
N THR A 66 16.36 -4.42 15.21
CA THR A 66 17.65 -4.45 14.49
C THR A 66 17.70 -5.73 13.67
N ASP A 67 17.91 -5.60 12.37
CA ASP A 67 17.95 -6.71 11.46
C ASP A 67 19.27 -7.49 11.56
N PRO A 68 19.39 -8.67 10.92
CA PRO A 68 20.64 -9.45 10.93
C PRO A 68 21.86 -8.72 10.34
N ASN A 69 21.66 -7.70 9.53
CA ASN A 69 22.71 -6.87 8.95
C ASN A 69 23.09 -5.66 9.83
N GLY A 70 22.43 -5.48 10.97
CA GLY A 70 22.63 -4.35 11.88
C GLY A 70 21.85 -3.08 11.49
N GLU A 71 20.99 -3.14 10.46
CA GLU A 71 20.11 -2.03 10.07
C GLU A 71 18.94 -1.90 11.07
N LYS A 72 18.55 -0.67 11.39
CA LYS A 72 17.60 -0.37 12.47
C LYS A 72 16.25 0.12 11.95
N ILE A 73 15.18 -0.48 12.46
CA ILE A 73 13.79 -0.09 12.19
C ILE A 73 13.10 0.38 13.48
N ASP A 74 12.33 1.45 13.40
CA ASP A 74 11.36 1.82 14.43
C ASP A 74 9.93 1.46 13.98
N VAL A 75 9.13 0.92 14.90
CA VAL A 75 7.71 0.65 14.69
C VAL A 75 6.90 1.81 15.25
N LEU A 76 6.16 2.51 14.37
CA LEU A 76 5.45 3.74 14.70
C LEU A 76 3.95 3.64 14.50
N VAL A 77 3.20 4.35 15.34
CA VAL A 77 1.79 4.62 15.18
C VAL A 77 1.61 6.13 15.13
N VAL A 78 0.94 6.64 14.09
CA VAL A 78 0.80 8.09 13.82
C VAL A 78 -0.66 8.45 13.59
N GLN A 79 -1.21 9.31 14.45
CA GLN A 79 -2.55 9.83 14.29
C GLN A 79 -2.56 11.12 13.46
N LEU A 80 -3.33 11.12 12.39
CA LEU A 80 -3.53 12.25 11.49
C LEU A 80 -4.78 13.03 11.89
N LYS A 81 -4.76 14.34 11.62
CA LYS A 81 -5.89 15.24 11.90
C LYS A 81 -7.02 15.17 10.88
N ASN A 82 -6.72 14.72 9.64
CA ASN A 82 -7.65 14.78 8.54
C ASN A 82 -7.70 13.44 7.77
N GLU A 83 -8.89 12.91 7.53
CA GLU A 83 -9.13 11.68 6.78
C GLU A 83 -8.58 11.74 5.34
N ARG A 84 -8.72 12.89 4.67
CA ARG A 84 -8.17 13.10 3.33
C ARG A 84 -6.64 12.95 3.28
N ALA A 85 -5.96 13.07 4.41
CA ALA A 85 -4.50 12.93 4.50
C ALA A 85 -4.04 11.49 4.24
N LEU A 86 -4.84 10.48 4.58
CA LEU A 86 -4.50 9.07 4.30
C LEU A 86 -4.30 8.81 2.80
N GLU A 87 -5.14 9.40 1.96
CA GLU A 87 -5.08 9.16 0.51
C GLU A 87 -4.20 10.16 -0.24
N ARG A 88 -4.28 11.44 0.13
CA ARG A 88 -3.72 12.57 -0.65
C ARG A 88 -2.37 13.08 -0.17
N SER A 89 -2.01 12.86 1.09
CA SER A 89 -0.79 13.47 1.68
C SER A 89 0.43 12.54 1.66
N ARG A 90 0.61 11.77 0.59
CA ARG A 90 1.69 10.77 0.46
C ARG A 90 3.08 11.34 0.73
N THR A 91 3.37 12.52 0.19
CA THR A 91 4.66 13.20 0.37
C THR A 91 4.84 13.67 1.80
N MET A 92 3.80 14.24 2.42
CA MET A 92 3.86 14.70 3.82
C MET A 92 4.12 13.54 4.77
N LEU A 93 3.43 12.40 4.63
CA LEU A 93 3.62 11.20 5.46
C LEU A 93 5.07 10.68 5.35
N ARG A 94 5.60 10.60 4.13
CA ARG A 94 7.00 10.22 3.90
C ARG A 94 7.96 11.20 4.57
N ASN A 95 7.76 12.51 4.35
CA ASN A 95 8.65 13.54 4.86
C ASN A 95 8.65 13.59 6.39
N PHE A 96 7.48 13.42 7.02
CA PHE A 96 7.39 13.33 8.49
C PHE A 96 8.23 12.17 9.03
N THR A 97 8.05 10.97 8.47
CA THR A 97 8.81 9.80 8.94
C THR A 97 10.29 9.91 8.62
N SER A 98 10.66 10.45 7.46
CA SER A 98 12.08 10.72 7.15
C SER A 98 12.71 11.69 8.14
N ASP A 99 11.97 12.74 8.50
CA ASP A 99 12.42 13.72 9.51
C ASP A 99 12.58 13.07 10.89
N TYR A 100 11.63 12.21 11.26
CA TYR A 100 11.73 11.41 12.47
C TYR A 100 12.99 10.54 12.49
N LEU A 101 13.22 9.76 11.43
CA LEU A 101 14.34 8.82 11.33
C LEU A 101 15.70 9.54 11.41
N LYS A 102 15.84 10.69 10.74
CA LYS A 102 17.06 11.51 10.77
C LYS A 102 17.41 12.05 12.15
N ASN A 103 16.40 12.37 12.95
CA ASN A 103 16.60 12.99 14.26
C ASN A 103 16.62 11.98 15.43
N ARG A 104 16.66 10.69 15.14
CA ARG A 104 16.57 9.60 16.12
C ARG A 104 17.64 8.52 15.86
N ASP A 105 18.89 8.87 16.15
CA ASP A 105 20.04 7.96 16.08
C ASP A 105 20.20 7.27 14.71
N GLU A 106 19.98 8.01 13.61
CA GLU A 106 20.19 7.54 12.24
C GLU A 106 19.58 6.16 11.97
N LYS A 107 18.26 6.04 12.21
CA LYS A 107 17.52 4.83 11.87
C LYS A 107 17.41 4.66 10.36
N ASP A 108 17.49 3.42 9.90
CA ASP A 108 17.48 3.09 8.47
C ASP A 108 16.08 3.03 7.88
N ALA A 109 15.09 2.62 8.69
CA ALA A 109 13.71 2.46 8.24
C ALA A 109 12.69 2.63 9.36
N ALA A 110 11.41 2.71 8.97
CA ALA A 110 10.27 2.61 9.87
C ALA A 110 9.14 1.77 9.26
N LEU A 111 8.48 0.98 10.11
CA LEU A 111 7.14 0.45 9.87
C LEU A 111 6.12 1.36 10.56
N VAL A 112 5.15 1.89 9.80
CA VAL A 112 4.27 2.93 10.32
C VAL A 112 2.81 2.61 10.03
N ALA A 113 1.98 2.65 11.07
CA ALA A 113 0.53 2.72 10.92
C ALA A 113 0.08 4.18 11.00
N TYR A 114 -0.47 4.71 9.91
CA TYR A 114 -1.14 6.01 9.89
C TYR A 114 -2.66 5.82 9.97
N TYR A 115 -3.29 6.44 10.93
CA TYR A 115 -4.73 6.40 11.13
C TYR A 115 -5.30 7.78 11.43
N THR A 116 -6.62 7.93 11.38
CA THR A 116 -7.32 9.19 11.67
C THR A 116 -8.29 9.02 12.84
N THR A 117 -9.06 10.03 13.15
CA THR A 117 -10.16 9.96 14.15
C THR A 117 -11.23 8.95 13.73
N ASN A 118 -11.46 8.77 12.42
CA ASN A 118 -12.20 7.63 11.89
C ASN A 118 -11.21 6.49 11.60
N PRO A 119 -11.17 5.41 12.39
CA PRO A 119 -10.19 4.34 12.24
C PRO A 119 -10.55 3.29 11.20
N ASP A 120 -11.72 3.40 10.52
CA ASP A 120 -12.24 2.36 9.62
C ASP A 120 -11.23 1.96 8.55
N ASP A 121 -10.54 2.94 7.95
CA ASP A 121 -9.45 2.72 7.02
C ASP A 121 -8.18 3.39 7.51
N TRP A 122 -7.06 2.72 7.32
CA TRP A 122 -5.76 3.19 7.76
C TRP A 122 -4.66 2.76 6.79
N ARG A 123 -3.46 3.29 6.96
CA ARG A 123 -2.37 3.04 6.04
C ARG A 123 -1.19 2.40 6.74
N PHE A 124 -0.85 1.20 6.33
CA PHE A 124 0.38 0.51 6.72
C PHE A 124 1.50 0.85 5.75
N SER A 125 2.60 1.38 6.23
CA SER A 125 3.71 1.85 5.40
C SER A 125 5.05 1.33 5.90
N TYR A 126 5.91 0.98 4.93
CA TYR A 126 7.33 0.79 5.13
C TYR A 126 8.07 1.98 4.50
N ILE A 127 8.94 2.64 5.28
CA ILE A 127 9.70 3.80 4.83
C ILE A 127 11.15 3.52 5.09
N ARG A 128 11.96 3.47 4.03
CA ARG A 128 13.41 3.22 4.08
C ARG A 128 14.16 4.48 3.69
N MET A 129 15.18 4.84 4.46
CA MET A 129 16.11 5.91 4.16
C MET A 129 17.06 5.48 3.05
N GLU A 130 17.33 6.35 2.09
CA GLU A 130 18.38 6.15 1.09
C GLU A 130 19.56 7.04 1.44
N TYR A 131 20.65 6.42 1.87
CA TYR A 131 21.91 7.11 2.08
C TYR A 131 22.85 6.78 0.93
N LYS A 132 23.27 7.79 0.16
CA LYS A 132 24.38 7.64 -0.78
C LYS A 132 25.69 7.83 -0.02
N ARG A 133 26.51 6.79 -0.02
CA ARG A 133 27.87 6.85 0.46
C ARG A 133 28.78 7.16 -0.73
N GLU A 134 29.23 8.40 -0.84
CA GLU A 134 30.24 8.78 -1.83
C GLU A 134 31.62 8.72 -1.18
N LYS A 135 32.56 8.01 -1.83
CA LYS A 135 33.95 7.99 -1.42
C LYS A 135 34.61 9.27 -1.90
N THR A 136 35.08 10.11 -1.00
CA THR A 136 35.81 11.33 -1.35
C THR A 136 37.21 10.97 -1.90
N GLU A 137 37.82 11.86 -2.68
CA GLU A 137 39.18 11.71 -3.19
C GLU A 137 40.20 11.45 -2.08
N SER A 138 39.92 11.89 -0.86
CA SER A 138 40.75 11.64 0.33
C SER A 138 40.50 10.28 1.00
N GLY A 139 39.70 9.38 0.38
CA GLY A 139 39.38 8.04 0.90
C GLY A 139 38.39 7.99 2.05
N LYS A 140 37.86 9.14 2.50
CA LYS A 140 36.80 9.22 3.52
C LYS A 140 35.44 9.07 2.88
N PHE A 141 34.51 8.41 3.57
CA PHE A 141 33.10 8.35 3.12
C PHE A 141 32.37 9.64 3.49
N LYS A 142 31.75 10.29 2.49
CA LYS A 142 30.82 11.39 2.69
C LYS A 142 29.42 10.85 2.47
N ILE A 143 28.55 11.02 3.46
CA ILE A 143 27.11 10.70 3.30
C ILE A 143 26.47 11.90 2.61
N THR A 144 26.10 11.73 1.36
CA THR A 144 25.32 12.71 0.60
C THR A 144 23.84 12.32 0.66
N GLN A 145 22.99 13.27 1.04
CA GLN A 145 21.56 13.07 1.04
C GLN A 145 20.99 13.52 -0.30
N ASP A 146 20.28 12.63 -0.99
CA ASP A 146 19.49 13.00 -2.15
C ASP A 146 18.32 13.92 -1.76
N ILE A 147 17.78 14.65 -2.75
CA ILE A 147 16.59 15.51 -2.61
C ILE A 147 15.37 14.73 -2.11
N THR A 148 15.31 13.41 -2.36
CA THR A 148 14.30 12.49 -1.84
C THR A 148 14.94 11.41 -0.95
N PRO A 149 15.20 11.68 0.32
CA PRO A 149 16.03 10.82 1.18
C PRO A 149 15.34 9.54 1.65
N ALA A 150 14.12 9.24 1.21
CA ALA A 150 13.40 8.05 1.63
C ALA A 150 12.47 7.50 0.56
N LYS A 151 12.45 6.17 0.41
CA LYS A 151 11.42 5.43 -0.30
C LYS A 151 10.26 5.12 0.64
N ARG A 152 9.04 5.20 0.15
CA ARG A 152 7.85 4.82 0.88
C ARG A 152 7.01 3.84 0.09
N TYR A 153 6.76 2.70 0.68
CA TYR A 153 5.82 1.68 0.24
C TYR A 153 4.63 1.66 1.18
N SER A 154 3.43 1.37 0.72
CA SER A 154 2.29 1.33 1.63
C SER A 154 1.08 0.60 1.08
N PHE A 155 0.36 -0.05 1.99
CA PHE A 155 -0.98 -0.59 1.79
C PHE A 155 -2.00 0.32 2.45
N LEU A 156 -3.10 0.59 1.75
CA LEU A 156 -4.31 1.12 2.37
C LEU A 156 -5.12 -0.10 2.79
N VAL A 157 -5.45 -0.20 4.06
CA VAL A 157 -6.09 -1.36 4.69
C VAL A 157 -7.18 -0.88 5.64
N GLY A 158 -8.04 -1.77 6.08
CA GLY A 158 -9.12 -1.46 6.99
C GLY A 158 -10.43 -2.11 6.56
N LYS A 159 -11.49 -1.73 7.23
CA LYS A 159 -12.82 -2.30 7.05
C LYS A 159 -13.36 -2.20 5.61
N ASN A 160 -13.02 -1.12 4.90
CA ASN A 160 -13.55 -0.82 3.56
C ASN A 160 -12.56 -1.13 2.44
N GLU A 161 -11.35 -1.59 2.76
CA GLU A 161 -10.29 -1.82 1.79
C GLU A 161 -9.93 -3.31 1.66
N PRO A 162 -9.81 -3.85 0.44
CA PRO A 162 -9.37 -5.22 0.25
C PRO A 162 -7.89 -5.37 0.61
N ASN A 163 -7.55 -6.41 1.35
CA ASN A 163 -6.18 -6.64 1.86
C ASN A 163 -5.44 -7.78 1.16
N HIS A 164 -6.03 -8.43 0.15
CA HIS A 164 -5.45 -9.62 -0.50
C HIS A 164 -4.02 -9.39 -1.03
N THR A 165 -3.71 -8.17 -1.50
CA THR A 165 -2.35 -7.83 -1.96
C THR A 165 -1.37 -7.79 -0.79
N ALA A 166 -1.71 -7.12 0.31
CA ALA A 166 -0.89 -7.09 1.52
C ALA A 166 -0.70 -8.51 2.08
N GLN A 167 -1.76 -9.30 2.08
CA GLN A 167 -1.75 -10.68 2.54
C GLN A 167 -0.79 -11.54 1.71
N ALA A 168 -0.93 -11.51 0.37
CA ALA A 168 -0.07 -12.29 -0.54
C ALA A 168 1.42 -11.94 -0.40
N GLN A 169 1.73 -10.68 -0.12
CA GLN A 169 3.10 -10.20 -0.02
C GLN A 169 3.74 -10.41 1.35
N LEU A 170 2.98 -10.33 2.44
CA LEU A 170 3.51 -10.38 3.80
C LEU A 170 3.46 -11.78 4.43
N VAL A 171 2.59 -12.68 3.92
CA VAL A 171 2.40 -14.01 4.51
C VAL A 171 3.69 -14.82 4.55
N GLY A 172 4.57 -14.66 3.56
CA GLY A 172 5.84 -15.39 3.49
C GLY A 172 6.80 -15.01 4.62
N ILE A 173 6.93 -13.71 4.91
CA ILE A 173 7.77 -13.21 6.00
C ILE A 173 7.15 -13.59 7.35
N LEU A 174 5.84 -13.38 7.49
CA LEU A 174 5.14 -13.63 8.75
C LEU A 174 5.14 -15.13 9.13
N ALA A 175 5.14 -16.03 8.15
CA ALA A 175 5.21 -17.48 8.38
C ALA A 175 6.62 -17.96 8.78
N ASP A 176 7.67 -17.18 8.49
CA ASP A 176 9.03 -17.50 8.87
C ASP A 176 9.36 -16.92 10.25
N ASP A 177 9.03 -17.66 11.30
CA ASP A 177 9.30 -17.30 12.69
C ASP A 177 10.71 -17.74 13.17
N GLN A 178 11.48 -18.39 12.31
CA GLN A 178 12.83 -18.84 12.63
C GLN A 178 13.89 -17.81 12.25
N ASN A 179 13.61 -16.98 11.26
CA ASN A 179 14.54 -15.99 10.75
C ASN A 179 14.01 -14.57 10.97
N ASN A 180 14.86 -13.71 11.48
CA ASN A 180 14.57 -12.29 11.57
C ASN A 180 14.66 -11.64 10.19
N PRO A 181 13.62 -10.96 9.68
CA PRO A 181 13.63 -10.43 8.32
C PRO A 181 14.62 -9.27 8.18
N THR A 182 15.35 -9.26 7.06
CA THR A 182 16.20 -8.13 6.68
C THR A 182 15.35 -6.96 6.13
N LEU A 183 15.91 -5.74 6.17
CA LEU A 183 15.26 -4.58 5.56
C LEU A 183 15.01 -4.78 4.06
N THR A 184 15.86 -5.51 3.37
CA THR A 184 15.72 -5.80 1.94
C THR A 184 14.57 -6.78 1.66
N GLU A 185 14.35 -7.78 2.51
CA GLU A 185 13.21 -8.68 2.42
C GLU A 185 11.90 -7.94 2.67
N LEU A 186 11.87 -7.07 3.69
CA LEU A 186 10.72 -6.20 3.94
C LEU A 186 10.45 -5.26 2.75
N GLU A 187 11.48 -4.60 2.20
CA GLU A 187 11.33 -3.74 1.02
C GLU A 187 10.75 -4.52 -0.17
N THR A 188 11.24 -5.73 -0.41
CA THR A 188 10.76 -6.61 -1.47
C THR A 188 9.30 -6.98 -1.27
N ALA A 189 8.90 -7.32 -0.05
CA ALA A 189 7.51 -7.66 0.28
C ALA A 189 6.55 -6.46 0.15
N PHE A 190 7.03 -5.24 0.32
CA PHE A 190 6.23 -4.03 0.08
C PHE A 190 6.32 -3.52 -1.36
N SER A 191 7.19 -4.10 -2.19
CA SER A 191 7.46 -3.61 -3.54
C SER A 191 6.27 -3.77 -4.47
N VAL A 192 6.00 -2.73 -5.24
CA VAL A 192 4.98 -2.74 -6.29
C VAL A 192 5.37 -3.67 -7.45
N ASP A 193 6.64 -3.99 -7.61
CA ASP A 193 7.14 -4.83 -8.72
C ASP A 193 6.57 -6.24 -8.68
N ALA A 194 6.46 -6.83 -7.50
CA ALA A 194 5.84 -8.15 -7.33
C ALA A 194 4.37 -8.12 -7.72
N VAL A 195 3.63 -7.09 -7.30
CA VAL A 195 2.21 -6.88 -7.65
C VAL A 195 2.06 -6.67 -9.15
N THR A 196 2.91 -5.84 -9.75
CA THR A 196 2.87 -5.54 -11.19
C THR A 196 3.13 -6.78 -12.03
N LYS A 197 4.11 -7.60 -11.65
CA LYS A 197 4.42 -8.86 -12.35
C LYS A 197 3.25 -9.85 -12.24
N GLN A 198 2.66 -10.01 -11.05
CA GLN A 198 1.52 -10.90 -10.86
C GLN A 198 0.30 -10.39 -11.63
N PHE A 199 -0.02 -9.09 -11.53
CA PHE A 199 -1.10 -8.47 -12.31
C PHE A 199 -0.93 -8.71 -13.82
N TYR A 200 0.28 -8.51 -14.34
CA TYR A 200 0.55 -8.72 -15.76
C TYR A 200 0.35 -10.18 -16.18
N LYS A 201 0.78 -11.13 -15.35
CA LYS A 201 0.58 -12.57 -15.57
C LYS A 201 -0.91 -12.92 -15.62
N ASP A 202 -1.68 -12.44 -14.64
CA ASP A 202 -3.12 -12.71 -14.54
C ASP A 202 -3.88 -12.01 -15.66
N TYR A 203 -3.54 -10.77 -15.98
CA TYR A 203 -4.11 -10.00 -17.08
C TYR A 203 -3.88 -10.72 -18.43
N ARG A 204 -2.66 -11.20 -18.66
CA ARG A 204 -2.32 -11.95 -19.87
C ARG A 204 -3.13 -13.24 -19.97
N ALA A 205 -3.26 -13.99 -18.90
CA ALA A 205 -4.04 -15.24 -18.89
C ALA A 205 -5.53 -14.97 -19.21
N GLN A 206 -6.12 -13.92 -18.65
CA GLN A 206 -7.50 -13.53 -18.96
C GLN A 206 -7.64 -13.01 -20.40
N PHE A 207 -6.65 -12.28 -20.89
CA PHE A 207 -6.62 -11.85 -22.29
C PHE A 207 -6.62 -13.03 -23.26
N GLU A 208 -5.72 -14.00 -23.03
CA GLU A 208 -5.62 -15.20 -23.89
C GLU A 208 -6.94 -15.99 -23.88
N LYS A 209 -7.57 -16.13 -22.71
CA LYS A 209 -8.87 -16.78 -22.59
C LYS A 209 -9.95 -16.03 -23.37
N LEU A 210 -10.09 -14.72 -23.17
CA LEU A 210 -11.09 -13.91 -23.87
C LEU A 210 -10.86 -13.92 -25.38
N TRP A 211 -9.62 -13.84 -25.83
CA TRP A 211 -9.28 -13.87 -27.24
C TRP A 211 -9.64 -15.20 -27.90
N ASN A 212 -9.38 -16.33 -27.24
CA ASN A 212 -9.75 -17.66 -27.72
C ASN A 212 -11.28 -17.82 -27.82
N GLU A 213 -12.02 -17.38 -26.81
CA GLU A 213 -13.50 -17.40 -26.83
C GLU A 213 -14.05 -16.52 -27.95
N LEU A 214 -13.49 -15.33 -28.18
CA LEU A 214 -13.89 -14.46 -29.30
C LEU A 214 -13.63 -15.12 -30.66
N ASN A 215 -12.50 -15.76 -30.86
CA ASN A 215 -12.20 -16.49 -32.08
C ASN A 215 -13.21 -17.64 -32.31
N ASP A 216 -13.53 -18.34 -31.24
CA ASP A 216 -14.52 -19.43 -31.30
C ASP A 216 -15.91 -18.93 -31.67
N ILE A 217 -16.37 -17.82 -31.07
CA ILE A 217 -17.64 -17.17 -31.40
C ILE A 217 -17.65 -16.71 -32.86
N VAL A 218 -16.61 -16.00 -33.31
CA VAL A 218 -16.51 -15.52 -34.70
C VAL A 218 -16.51 -16.67 -35.69
N SER A 219 -15.88 -17.79 -35.36
CA SER A 219 -15.82 -18.99 -36.24
C SER A 219 -17.17 -19.72 -36.36
N LYS A 220 -18.01 -19.66 -35.32
CA LYS A 220 -19.28 -20.42 -35.23
C LYS A 220 -20.51 -19.60 -35.66
N ASP A 221 -20.45 -18.27 -35.58
CA ASP A 221 -21.57 -17.39 -35.94
C ASP A 221 -21.28 -16.60 -37.22
N PRO A 222 -21.91 -16.95 -38.37
CA PRO A 222 -21.67 -16.26 -39.63
C PRO A 222 -22.09 -14.77 -39.62
N LYS A 223 -23.03 -14.36 -38.75
CA LYS A 223 -23.45 -12.96 -38.64
C LYS A 223 -22.35 -12.14 -37.95
N ILE A 224 -21.81 -12.67 -36.88
CA ILE A 224 -20.71 -12.02 -36.14
C ILE A 224 -19.45 -12.02 -37.02
N ALA A 225 -19.13 -13.13 -37.69
CA ALA A 225 -18.00 -13.19 -38.63
C ALA A 225 -18.08 -12.08 -39.68
N LYS A 226 -19.25 -11.94 -40.35
CA LYS A 226 -19.47 -10.90 -41.36
C LYS A 226 -19.36 -9.48 -40.78
N GLU A 227 -19.82 -9.26 -39.55
CA GLU A 227 -19.71 -7.95 -38.89
C GLU A 227 -18.24 -7.60 -38.60
N PHE A 228 -17.45 -8.54 -38.09
CA PHE A 228 -16.02 -8.37 -37.83
C PHE A 228 -15.24 -8.10 -39.11
N GLU A 229 -15.53 -8.85 -40.18
CA GLU A 229 -14.95 -8.63 -41.51
C GLU A 229 -15.29 -7.26 -42.08
N THR A 230 -16.59 -6.93 -42.12
CA THR A 230 -17.07 -5.65 -42.68
C THR A 230 -16.49 -4.44 -41.98
N LYS A 231 -16.34 -4.52 -40.65
CA LYS A 231 -15.77 -3.42 -39.82
C LYS A 231 -14.27 -3.54 -39.65
N THR A 232 -13.63 -4.50 -40.29
CA THR A 232 -12.17 -4.77 -40.20
C THR A 232 -11.70 -4.87 -38.73
N ILE A 233 -12.46 -5.63 -37.92
CA ILE A 233 -12.19 -5.83 -36.50
C ILE A 233 -11.31 -7.06 -36.32
N ASP A 234 -10.09 -6.86 -35.77
CA ASP A 234 -9.23 -7.93 -35.30
C ASP A 234 -9.64 -8.35 -33.88
N THR A 235 -9.84 -9.66 -33.67
CA THR A 235 -10.30 -10.21 -32.37
C THR A 235 -9.33 -9.94 -31.23
N ALA A 236 -8.02 -9.97 -31.47
CA ALA A 236 -7.01 -9.67 -30.46
C ALA A 236 -7.07 -8.20 -30.03
N ASN A 237 -7.20 -7.28 -30.99
CA ASN A 237 -7.33 -5.86 -30.70
C ASN A 237 -8.66 -5.53 -30.00
N PHE A 238 -9.75 -6.22 -30.38
CA PHE A 238 -11.03 -6.10 -29.70
C PHE A 238 -10.91 -6.54 -28.23
N ALA A 239 -10.32 -7.71 -27.97
CA ALA A 239 -10.09 -8.22 -26.62
C ALA A 239 -9.23 -7.26 -25.77
N LYS A 240 -8.14 -6.74 -26.33
CA LYS A 240 -7.28 -5.74 -25.66
C LYS A 240 -8.05 -4.49 -25.29
N LYS A 241 -8.85 -3.96 -26.21
CA LYS A 241 -9.65 -2.75 -26.00
C LYS A 241 -10.70 -2.97 -24.93
N LEU A 242 -11.43 -4.08 -24.99
CA LEU A 242 -12.46 -4.44 -24.02
C LEU A 242 -11.87 -4.57 -22.60
N MET A 243 -10.80 -5.33 -22.45
CA MET A 243 -10.12 -5.50 -21.15
C MET A 243 -9.57 -4.17 -20.63
N GLY A 244 -8.97 -3.35 -21.50
CA GLY A 244 -8.48 -2.02 -21.12
C GLY A 244 -9.61 -1.11 -20.61
N GLN A 245 -10.78 -1.15 -21.25
CA GLN A 245 -11.95 -0.40 -20.80
C GLN A 245 -12.46 -0.89 -19.44
N ILE A 246 -12.53 -2.21 -19.23
CA ILE A 246 -12.94 -2.79 -17.94
C ILE A 246 -11.98 -2.34 -16.83
N VAL A 247 -10.67 -2.49 -17.03
CA VAL A 247 -9.66 -2.06 -16.04
C VAL A 247 -9.79 -0.57 -15.74
N PHE A 248 -10.02 0.26 -16.75
CA PHE A 248 -10.21 1.70 -16.58
C PHE A 248 -11.47 2.02 -15.77
N LEU A 249 -12.59 1.34 -16.04
CA LEU A 249 -13.83 1.50 -15.26
C LEU A 249 -13.65 1.10 -13.79
N TYR A 250 -12.93 -0.01 -13.53
CA TYR A 250 -12.58 -0.40 -12.16
C TYR A 250 -11.66 0.62 -11.48
N PHE A 251 -10.74 1.23 -12.22
CA PHE A 251 -9.94 2.34 -11.69
C PHE A 251 -10.81 3.55 -11.31
N LEU A 252 -11.76 3.96 -12.16
CA LEU A 252 -12.70 5.06 -11.86
C LEU A 252 -13.55 4.74 -10.64
N GLN A 253 -14.06 3.50 -10.54
CA GLN A 253 -14.78 3.02 -9.36
C GLN A 253 -13.93 3.12 -8.10
N LYS A 254 -12.70 2.63 -8.12
CA LYS A 254 -11.78 2.70 -6.97
C LYS A 254 -11.48 4.13 -6.54
N LYS A 255 -11.51 5.08 -7.49
CA LYS A 255 -11.42 6.52 -7.20
C LYS A 255 -12.70 7.14 -6.67
N GLY A 256 -13.81 6.39 -6.63
CA GLY A 256 -15.11 6.90 -6.24
C GLY A 256 -15.68 7.93 -7.23
N TRP A 257 -15.31 7.84 -8.50
CA TRP A 257 -15.79 8.76 -9.54
C TRP A 257 -17.06 8.25 -10.22
N LEU A 258 -17.39 6.99 -10.07
CA LEU A 258 -18.64 6.40 -10.56
C LEU A 258 -19.70 6.44 -9.47
N GLY A 259 -20.95 6.72 -9.88
CA GLY A 259 -22.12 6.69 -8.98
C GLY A 259 -22.07 7.74 -7.86
N VAL A 260 -21.46 8.90 -8.10
CA VAL A 260 -21.50 10.02 -7.16
C VAL A 260 -22.94 10.45 -6.93
N GLY A 261 -23.39 10.39 -5.68
CA GLY A 261 -24.75 10.74 -5.28
C GLY A 261 -24.97 12.25 -5.21
N LYS A 262 -26.23 12.64 -4.96
CA LYS A 262 -26.62 14.01 -4.66
C LYS A 262 -26.78 14.21 -3.15
N ASP A 263 -26.61 15.46 -2.69
CA ASP A 263 -26.94 15.89 -1.34
C ASP A 263 -28.45 16.16 -1.17
N SER A 264 -28.86 16.62 0.02
CA SER A 264 -30.25 16.97 0.32
C SER A 264 -30.80 18.07 -0.57
N ASP A 265 -29.94 18.95 -1.09
CA ASP A 265 -30.30 20.10 -1.90
C ASP A 265 -30.29 19.79 -3.41
N GLY A 266 -30.02 18.53 -3.77
CA GLY A 266 -30.01 18.05 -5.15
C GLY A 266 -28.70 18.29 -5.91
N ASN A 267 -27.66 18.85 -5.27
CA ASN A 267 -26.34 19.06 -5.87
C ASN A 267 -25.50 17.78 -5.83
N PHE A 268 -24.65 17.58 -6.82
CA PHE A 268 -23.72 16.45 -6.79
C PHE A 268 -22.71 16.62 -5.66
N LYS A 269 -22.49 15.54 -4.92
CA LYS A 269 -21.40 15.46 -3.94
C LYS A 269 -20.04 15.56 -4.64
N ASP A 270 -19.00 15.79 -3.86
CA ASP A 270 -17.62 15.87 -4.36
C ASP A 270 -17.17 14.60 -5.11
N TRP A 271 -16.36 14.77 -6.15
CA TRP A 271 -15.67 13.69 -6.82
C TRP A 271 -14.85 12.86 -5.81
N GLY A 272 -15.01 11.54 -5.91
CA GLY A 272 -14.35 10.61 -4.98
C GLY A 272 -15.26 10.10 -3.86
N THR A 273 -16.53 10.55 -3.81
CA THR A 273 -17.53 10.09 -2.84
C THR A 273 -18.40 8.95 -3.35
N GLY A 274 -18.24 8.56 -4.61
CA GLY A 274 -18.97 7.43 -5.19
C GLY A 274 -18.58 6.08 -4.56
N PRO A 275 -19.48 5.08 -4.64
CA PRO A 275 -19.25 3.77 -4.05
C PRO A 275 -18.08 3.04 -4.73
N LYS A 276 -17.20 2.46 -3.93
CA LYS A 276 -16.02 1.72 -4.43
C LYS A 276 -16.37 0.33 -5.04
N ASN A 277 -17.64 -0.05 -5.03
CA ASN A 277 -18.20 -1.27 -5.63
C ASN A 277 -19.31 -0.99 -6.65
N PHE A 278 -19.26 0.15 -7.32
CA PHE A 278 -20.31 0.61 -8.25
C PHE A 278 -20.61 -0.42 -9.35
N MET A 279 -19.58 -0.98 -9.98
CA MET A 279 -19.74 -1.98 -11.05
C MET A 279 -20.47 -3.24 -10.55
N GLY A 280 -20.18 -3.73 -9.35
CA GLY A 280 -20.85 -4.89 -8.76
C GLY A 280 -22.28 -4.63 -8.32
N ARG A 281 -22.77 -3.36 -8.36
CA ARG A 281 -24.17 -3.00 -8.12
C ARG A 281 -24.99 -2.92 -9.40
N LEU A 282 -24.32 -2.95 -10.55
CA LEU A 282 -24.97 -2.90 -11.87
C LEU A 282 -25.31 -4.30 -12.38
N PHE A 283 -24.65 -5.32 -11.87
CA PHE A 283 -24.81 -6.73 -12.19
C PHE A 283 -25.24 -7.52 -10.95
#